data_4bcd23be79d165a27cc9d148579f96da
#
_entry.id   4bcd23be79d165a27cc9d148579f96da
#
_cell.length_a   1.000
_cell.length_b   1.000
_cell.length_c   1.000
_cell.angle_alpha   90.00
_cell.angle_beta   90.00
_cell.angle_gamma   90.00
#
_symmetry.space_group_name_H-M   'P 1'
#
loop_
_entity.id
_entity.type
_entity.pdbx_description
1 polymer ?
#
loop_
_entity_poly.entity_id
_entity_poly.type
_entity_poly.pdbx_seq_one_letter_code
_entity_poly.pdbx_strand_id
1 'polypeptide(L)'
;MSKNEYNEFYLECIADTLNYALKEYSRITVMRVDLHFPPIIDNGDMPTCFPYLEGSPISRFTDSLKAKLKHDQHRKKLQGKRTFENNMRYMWVKEIATATLPHYHVFLVFNKDAYYHLGDYNLFEPSLRTMITTAWYNALQLEFDPTFDKGTLVHYPENCRYCLNKLSASFFDDYQLVMKRLSYLAKEYSKQYSPVRRSLGRSQY
;
A
#
# COMPACT_ATOMS: atom_id res chain seq x y z
N MET A 1 -19.35 19.53 -9.53
CA MET A 1 -18.83 18.91 -8.29
C MET A 1 -17.62 19.69 -7.83
N SER A 2 -17.61 20.13 -6.58
CA SER A 2 -16.47 20.87 -6.04
C SER A 2 -15.25 19.94 -5.90
N LYS A 3 -14.04 20.44 -6.19
CA LYS A 3 -12.79 19.66 -6.08
C LYS A 3 -12.48 19.13 -4.66
N ASN A 4 -13.33 19.42 -3.68
CA ASN A 4 -13.11 19.11 -2.26
C ASN A 4 -14.21 18.22 -1.64
N GLU A 5 -15.03 17.56 -2.45
CA GLU A 5 -15.97 16.57 -1.93
C GLU A 5 -15.26 15.26 -1.61
N TYR A 6 -15.48 14.77 -0.39
CA TYR A 6 -14.98 13.49 0.08
C TYR A 6 -16.12 12.49 0.24
N ASN A 7 -15.87 11.25 -0.12
CA ASN A 7 -16.78 10.16 0.14
C ASN A 7 -16.74 9.79 1.62
N GLU A 8 -17.85 10.03 2.34
CA GLU A 8 -17.94 9.78 3.78
C GLU A 8 -17.71 8.30 4.13
N PHE A 9 -18.29 7.39 3.33
CA PHE A 9 -18.07 5.95 3.53
C PHE A 9 -16.59 5.56 3.41
N TYR A 10 -15.82 6.22 2.52
CA TYR A 10 -14.39 5.97 2.41
C TYR A 10 -13.63 6.51 3.62
N LEU A 11 -14.05 7.67 4.15
CA LEU A 11 -13.47 8.22 5.38
C LEU A 11 -13.72 7.29 6.58
N GLU A 12 -14.92 6.75 6.70
CA GLU A 12 -15.26 5.74 7.73
C GLU A 12 -14.39 4.48 7.57
N CYS A 13 -14.23 3.98 6.34
CA CYS A 13 -13.35 2.82 6.07
C CYS A 13 -11.90 3.07 6.46
N ILE A 14 -11.38 4.30 6.26
CA ILE A 14 -10.04 4.70 6.69
C ILE A 14 -9.96 4.65 8.22
N ALA A 15 -10.89 5.32 8.91
CA ALA A 15 -10.93 5.37 10.36
C ALA A 15 -11.04 3.98 10.99
N ASP A 16 -11.92 3.13 10.47
CA ASP A 16 -12.08 1.75 10.91
C ASP A 16 -10.78 0.95 10.79
N THR A 17 -10.11 1.03 9.62
CA THR A 17 -8.86 0.30 9.39
C THR A 17 -7.77 0.70 10.38
N LEU A 18 -7.65 2.01 10.67
CA LEU A 18 -6.72 2.52 11.69
C LEU A 18 -7.11 2.06 13.09
N ASN A 19 -8.39 2.16 13.44
CA ASN A 19 -8.90 1.80 14.75
C ASN A 19 -8.74 0.30 15.05
N TYR A 20 -8.95 -0.58 14.05
CA TYR A 20 -8.68 -2.01 14.22
C TYR A 20 -7.22 -2.30 14.48
N ALA A 21 -6.30 -1.64 13.76
CA ALA A 21 -4.88 -1.79 14.03
C ALA A 21 -4.49 -1.27 15.42
N LEU A 22 -5.08 -0.14 15.85
CA LEU A 22 -4.85 0.43 17.19
C LEU A 22 -5.49 -0.38 18.33
N LYS A 23 -6.51 -1.20 18.06
CA LYS A 23 -7.02 -2.17 19.05
C LYS A 23 -6.00 -3.28 19.30
N GLU A 24 -5.32 -3.72 18.25
CA GLU A 24 -4.35 -4.81 18.29
C GLU A 24 -2.97 -4.36 18.81
N TYR A 25 -2.54 -3.15 18.41
CA TYR A 25 -1.22 -2.61 18.75
C TYR A 25 -1.33 -1.23 19.40
N SER A 26 -0.52 -0.99 20.44
CA SER A 26 -0.41 0.35 21.06
C SER A 26 0.28 1.36 20.16
N ARG A 27 1.14 0.88 19.24
CA ARG A 27 1.91 1.68 18.29
C ARG A 27 1.81 1.10 16.89
N ILE A 28 1.44 1.92 15.92
CA ILE A 28 1.34 1.51 14.52
C ILE A 28 2.16 2.44 13.61
N THR A 29 2.60 1.88 12.50
CA THR A 29 3.15 2.63 11.38
C THR A 29 2.16 2.57 10.22
N VAL A 30 1.81 3.72 9.68
CA VAL A 30 0.96 3.86 8.50
C VAL A 30 1.82 4.27 7.32
N MET A 31 1.74 3.56 6.22
CA MET A 31 2.49 3.84 4.99
C MET A 31 1.56 3.99 3.80
N ARG A 32 1.67 5.09 3.08
CA ARG A 32 0.98 5.29 1.82
C ARG A 32 1.88 4.90 0.66
N VAL A 33 1.33 4.15 -0.29
CA VAL A 33 1.99 3.77 -1.54
C VAL A 33 0.99 3.89 -2.70
N ASP A 34 1.48 4.28 -3.87
CA ASP A 34 0.71 4.34 -5.09
C ASP A 34 1.26 3.27 -6.06
N LEU A 35 0.39 2.38 -6.53
CA LEU A 35 0.74 1.24 -7.36
C LEU A 35 0.28 1.52 -8.80
N HIS A 36 1.23 1.55 -9.72
CA HIS A 36 1.00 1.82 -11.12
C HIS A 36 1.15 0.56 -11.97
N PHE A 37 0.48 0.55 -13.11
CA PHE A 37 0.73 -0.43 -14.16
C PHE A 37 1.82 0.10 -15.10
N PRO A 38 2.57 -0.79 -15.77
CA PRO A 38 3.52 -0.35 -16.78
C PRO A 38 2.77 0.37 -17.91
N PRO A 39 3.37 1.41 -18.51
CA PRO A 39 2.77 2.09 -19.65
C PRO A 39 2.64 1.11 -20.81
N ILE A 40 1.51 1.15 -21.48
CA ILE A 40 1.34 0.46 -22.77
C ILE A 40 1.94 1.39 -23.82
N ILE A 41 3.12 1.06 -24.30
CA ILE A 41 3.79 1.80 -25.39
C ILE A 41 3.42 1.08 -26.69
N ASP A 42 2.54 1.68 -27.46
CA ASP A 42 2.20 1.23 -28.82
C ASP A 42 3.03 2.05 -29.82
N ASN A 43 4.25 1.58 -30.07
CA ASN A 43 5.13 2.16 -31.06
C ASN A 43 5.18 1.32 -32.36
N GLY A 44 4.17 0.46 -32.57
CA GLY A 44 4.17 -0.52 -33.67
C GLY A 44 5.08 -1.72 -33.43
N ASP A 45 5.88 -1.71 -32.38
CA ASP A 45 6.64 -2.85 -31.89
C ASP A 45 5.87 -3.58 -30.81
N MET A 46 6.20 -4.86 -30.60
CA MET A 46 5.62 -5.64 -29.52
C MET A 46 5.89 -4.96 -28.17
N PRO A 47 4.88 -4.81 -27.29
CA PRO A 47 5.10 -4.25 -25.96
C PRO A 47 6.20 -5.03 -25.24
N THR A 48 7.10 -4.30 -24.59
CA THR A 48 8.28 -4.86 -23.92
C THR A 48 7.92 -5.64 -22.64
N CYS A 49 6.70 -5.50 -22.14
CA CYS A 49 6.19 -6.28 -21.02
C CYS A 49 4.68 -6.47 -21.12
N PHE A 50 4.21 -7.63 -20.66
CA PHE A 50 2.80 -8.01 -20.62
C PHE A 50 2.35 -8.23 -19.18
N PRO A 51 1.85 -7.20 -18.47
CA PRO A 51 1.37 -7.40 -17.12
C PRO A 51 0.10 -8.26 -17.12
N TYR A 52 0.02 -9.19 -16.18
CA TYR A 52 -1.17 -10.01 -15.99
C TYR A 52 -2.27 -9.20 -15.29
N LEU A 53 -3.25 -8.75 -16.06
CA LEU A 53 -4.33 -7.86 -15.61
C LEU A 53 -5.62 -8.59 -15.23
N GLU A 54 -5.73 -9.87 -15.55
CA GLU A 54 -6.93 -10.65 -15.25
C GLU A 54 -7.14 -10.84 -13.75
N GLY A 55 -8.40 -10.98 -13.34
CA GLY A 55 -8.78 -11.12 -11.96
C GLY A 55 -8.54 -9.82 -11.15
N SER A 56 -7.92 -9.95 -9.99
CA SER A 56 -7.67 -8.83 -9.08
C SER A 56 -6.17 -8.68 -8.78
N PRO A 57 -5.42 -7.86 -9.53
CA PRO A 57 -4.00 -7.61 -9.24
C PRO A 57 -3.75 -7.13 -7.81
N ILE A 58 -4.64 -6.29 -7.28
CA ILE A 58 -4.51 -5.75 -5.92
C ILE A 58 -4.69 -6.85 -4.85
N SER A 59 -5.52 -7.86 -5.08
CA SER A 59 -5.64 -9.00 -4.16
C SER A 59 -4.36 -9.82 -4.17
N ARG A 60 -3.82 -10.12 -5.36
CA ARG A 60 -2.52 -10.82 -5.49
C ARG A 60 -1.39 -10.05 -4.80
N PHE A 61 -1.39 -8.73 -4.92
CA PHE A 61 -0.43 -7.87 -4.22
C PHE A 61 -0.51 -8.04 -2.70
N THR A 62 -1.71 -7.91 -2.13
CA THR A 62 -1.88 -8.02 -0.68
C THR A 62 -1.51 -9.40 -0.16
N ASP A 63 -1.82 -10.46 -0.90
CA ASP A 63 -1.50 -11.83 -0.51
C ASP A 63 0.01 -12.10 -0.63
N SER A 64 0.64 -11.65 -1.72
CA SER A 64 2.10 -11.71 -1.90
C SER A 64 2.83 -10.96 -0.80
N LEU A 65 2.40 -9.74 -0.47
CA LEU A 65 3.01 -8.94 0.60
C LEU A 65 2.88 -9.61 1.96
N LYS A 66 1.70 -10.14 2.32
CA LYS A 66 1.50 -10.89 3.58
C LYS A 66 2.44 -12.09 3.66
N ALA A 67 2.59 -12.84 2.57
CA ALA A 67 3.50 -13.99 2.52
C ALA A 67 4.96 -13.57 2.73
N LYS A 68 5.41 -12.47 2.09
CA LYS A 68 6.76 -11.92 2.25
C LYS A 68 7.03 -11.45 3.68
N LEU A 69 6.07 -10.76 4.31
CA LEU A 69 6.16 -10.31 5.70
C LEU A 69 6.29 -11.51 6.67
N LYS A 70 5.50 -12.55 6.46
CA LYS A 70 5.57 -13.79 7.26
C LYS A 70 6.93 -14.47 7.10
N HIS A 71 7.43 -14.56 5.87
CA HIS A 71 8.74 -15.13 5.58
C HIS A 71 9.87 -14.30 6.21
N ASP A 72 9.83 -12.97 6.13
CA ASP A 72 10.81 -12.09 6.75
C ASP A 72 10.88 -12.27 8.28
N GLN A 73 9.71 -12.35 8.93
CA GLN A 73 9.67 -12.62 10.37
C GLN A 73 10.22 -13.98 10.73
N HIS A 74 9.92 -15.02 9.95
CA HIS A 74 10.47 -16.36 10.16
C HIS A 74 11.99 -16.35 10.00
N ARG A 75 12.52 -15.74 8.94
CA ARG A 75 13.95 -15.58 8.69
C ARG A 75 14.64 -14.86 9.86
N LYS A 76 14.07 -13.76 10.36
CA LYS A 76 14.60 -13.02 11.52
C LYS A 76 14.65 -13.89 12.78
N LYS A 77 13.60 -14.69 13.03
CA LYS A 77 13.58 -15.64 14.16
C LYS A 77 14.72 -16.67 14.05
N LEU A 78 14.92 -17.24 12.87
CA LEU A 78 16.02 -18.20 12.63
C LEU A 78 17.42 -17.56 12.85
N GLN A 79 17.54 -16.25 12.62
CA GLN A 79 18.75 -15.47 12.89
C GLN A 79 18.91 -15.05 14.36
N GLY A 80 18.03 -15.51 15.26
CA GLY A 80 18.04 -15.11 16.67
C GLY A 80 17.64 -13.63 16.92
N LYS A 81 17.12 -12.94 15.92
CA LYS A 81 16.68 -11.54 16.07
C LYS A 81 15.33 -11.47 16.77
N ARG A 82 15.17 -10.46 17.61
CA ARG A 82 13.87 -10.16 18.22
C ARG A 82 12.85 -9.83 17.13
N THR A 83 11.69 -10.47 17.19
CA THR A 83 10.57 -10.25 16.27
C THR A 83 9.30 -9.88 17.03
N PHE A 84 8.42 -9.15 16.38
CA PHE A 84 7.13 -8.77 16.93
C PHE A 84 6.02 -9.24 15.97
N GLU A 85 4.92 -9.69 16.52
CA GLU A 85 3.76 -10.05 15.71
C GLU A 85 3.29 -8.86 14.86
N ASN A 86 2.92 -9.16 13.64
CA ASN A 86 2.42 -8.16 12.71
C ASN A 86 1.33 -8.75 11.82
N ASN A 87 0.12 -8.32 12.06
CA ASN A 87 -1.04 -8.56 11.21
C ASN A 87 -1.26 -7.29 10.37
N MET A 88 -0.76 -7.30 9.13
CA MET A 88 -0.85 -6.16 8.25
C MET A 88 -2.31 -5.82 7.94
N ARG A 89 -2.70 -4.58 8.24
CA ARG A 89 -3.97 -4.01 7.80
C ARG A 89 -3.74 -3.12 6.59
N TYR A 90 -4.76 -2.96 5.75
CA TYR A 90 -4.65 -2.15 4.54
C TYR A 90 -6.02 -1.66 4.08
N MET A 91 -5.99 -0.59 3.33
CA MET A 91 -7.08 -0.17 2.46
C MET A 91 -6.48 0.32 1.14
N TRP A 92 -7.20 0.05 0.06
CA TRP A 92 -6.85 0.53 -1.26
C TRP A 92 -8.07 1.13 -1.95
N VAL A 93 -7.79 2.08 -2.82
CA VAL A 93 -8.78 2.70 -3.70
C VAL A 93 -8.22 2.67 -5.11
N LYS A 94 -9.05 2.24 -6.06
CA LYS A 94 -8.75 2.24 -7.48
C LYS A 94 -9.15 3.58 -8.08
N GLU A 95 -8.22 4.19 -8.79
CA GLU A 95 -8.43 5.45 -9.48
C GLU A 95 -8.18 5.27 -10.97
N ILE A 96 -9.07 5.84 -11.79
CA ILE A 96 -8.93 5.90 -13.24
C ILE A 96 -9.01 7.38 -13.57
N ALA A 97 -7.86 8.06 -13.54
CA ALA A 97 -7.78 9.46 -13.95
C ALA A 97 -7.72 9.55 -15.50
N THR A 98 -6.97 10.47 -16.03
CA THR A 98 -6.78 10.66 -17.47
C THR A 98 -5.88 9.59 -18.13
N ALA A 99 -5.30 8.69 -17.34
CA ALA A 99 -4.43 7.62 -17.83
C ALA A 99 -5.23 6.45 -18.42
N THR A 100 -4.65 5.78 -19.41
CA THR A 100 -5.25 4.62 -20.09
C THR A 100 -5.43 3.43 -19.13
N LEU A 101 -4.58 3.31 -18.13
CA LEU A 101 -4.63 2.26 -17.11
C LEU A 101 -4.93 2.83 -15.73
N PRO A 102 -5.72 2.09 -14.92
CA PRO A 102 -5.99 2.48 -13.54
C PRO A 102 -4.72 2.41 -12.69
N HIS A 103 -4.71 3.09 -11.56
CA HIS A 103 -3.72 2.93 -10.51
C HIS A 103 -4.41 2.76 -9.16
N TYR A 104 -3.65 2.26 -8.17
CA TYR A 104 -4.17 2.07 -6.82
C TYR A 104 -3.46 2.99 -5.85
N HIS A 105 -4.24 3.76 -5.10
CA HIS A 105 -3.78 4.38 -3.88
C HIS A 105 -3.99 3.43 -2.72
N VAL A 106 -2.93 3.08 -2.04
CA VAL A 106 -2.95 2.09 -0.95
C VAL A 106 -2.38 2.72 0.31
N PHE A 107 -2.97 2.46 1.46
CA PHE A 107 -2.24 2.58 2.71
C PHE A 107 -2.16 1.23 3.42
N LEU A 108 -1.01 1.00 4.01
CA LEU A 108 -0.64 -0.19 4.74
C LEU A 108 -0.41 0.19 6.19
N VAL A 109 -0.87 -0.64 7.10
CA VAL A 109 -0.72 -0.42 8.55
C VAL A 109 -0.02 -1.61 9.17
N PHE A 110 1.04 -1.34 9.91
CA PHE A 110 1.88 -2.33 10.54
C PHE A 110 2.00 -2.08 12.04
N ASN A 111 2.29 -3.14 12.80
CA ASN A 111 2.87 -2.98 14.12
C ASN A 111 4.19 -2.21 14.00
N LYS A 112 4.30 -1.05 14.67
CA LYS A 112 5.48 -0.19 14.60
C LYS A 112 6.76 -0.91 15.05
N ASP A 113 6.63 -1.83 16.00
CA ASP A 113 7.77 -2.55 16.55
C ASP A 113 8.31 -3.64 15.59
N ALA A 114 7.46 -4.10 14.66
CA ALA A 114 7.85 -5.03 13.61
C ALA A 114 8.39 -4.30 12.37
N TYR A 115 7.72 -3.23 11.93
CA TYR A 115 8.04 -2.49 10.71
C TYR A 115 7.87 -0.99 10.90
N TYR A 116 8.99 -0.30 11.18
CA TYR A 116 9.00 1.15 11.40
C TYR A 116 9.44 1.93 10.16
N HIS A 117 10.42 1.42 9.41
CA HIS A 117 11.00 2.06 8.23
C HIS A 117 10.72 1.27 6.97
N LEU A 118 10.67 1.96 5.83
CA LEU A 118 10.67 1.33 4.51
C LEU A 118 12.01 0.64 4.22
N GLY A 119 13.09 1.07 4.88
CA GLY A 119 14.46 0.73 4.51
C GLY A 119 15.01 1.69 3.45
N ASP A 120 16.23 1.46 3.04
CA ASP A 120 16.92 2.26 2.04
C ASP A 120 16.29 2.11 0.64
N TYR A 121 16.71 2.97 -0.27
CA TYR A 121 16.32 2.87 -1.68
C TYR A 121 17.01 1.71 -2.42
N ASN A 122 17.97 1.07 -1.76
CA ASN A 122 18.66 -0.11 -2.27
C ASN A 122 17.70 -1.32 -2.30
N LEU A 123 17.25 -1.70 -3.49
CA LEU A 123 16.29 -2.79 -3.69
C LEU A 123 16.97 -4.19 -3.72
N PHE A 124 18.30 -4.25 -3.63
CA PHE A 124 19.04 -5.51 -3.46
C PHE A 124 18.93 -6.05 -2.03
N GLU A 125 18.75 -5.16 -1.05
CA GLU A 125 18.67 -5.55 0.36
C GLU A 125 17.23 -5.87 0.78
N PRO A 126 17.04 -6.90 1.63
CA PRO A 126 15.73 -7.22 2.18
C PRO A 126 15.21 -6.09 3.08
N SER A 127 14.26 -5.33 2.59
CA SER A 127 13.64 -4.23 3.30
C SER A 127 12.12 -4.26 3.10
N LEU A 128 11.37 -3.46 3.88
CA LEU A 128 9.93 -3.34 3.65
C LEU A 128 9.64 -2.77 2.26
N ARG A 129 10.48 -1.83 1.79
CA ARG A 129 10.40 -1.27 0.43
C ARG A 129 10.54 -2.37 -0.63
N THR A 130 11.57 -3.21 -0.52
CA THR A 130 11.82 -4.32 -1.45
C THR A 130 10.66 -5.31 -1.43
N MET A 131 10.12 -5.64 -0.24
CA MET A 131 8.96 -6.54 -0.12
C MET A 131 7.71 -5.96 -0.79
N ILE A 132 7.41 -4.68 -0.61
CA ILE A 132 6.27 -4.02 -1.25
C ILE A 132 6.47 -3.99 -2.77
N THR A 133 7.65 -3.58 -3.24
CA THR A 133 7.97 -3.51 -4.67
C THR A 133 7.82 -4.87 -5.34
N THR A 134 8.53 -5.87 -4.82
CA THR A 134 8.48 -7.22 -5.40
C THR A 134 7.11 -7.89 -5.27
N ALA A 135 6.29 -7.51 -4.27
CA ALA A 135 4.92 -8.00 -4.17
C ALA A 135 4.05 -7.46 -5.30
N TRP A 136 4.24 -6.19 -5.71
CA TRP A 136 3.50 -5.63 -6.82
C TRP A 136 3.92 -6.23 -8.17
N TYR A 137 5.23 -6.35 -8.43
CA TYR A 137 5.72 -7.00 -9.64
C TYR A 137 5.24 -8.44 -9.74
N ASN A 138 5.29 -9.22 -8.66
CA ASN A 138 4.73 -10.58 -8.62
C ASN A 138 3.20 -10.59 -8.91
N ALA A 139 2.47 -9.61 -8.40
CA ALA A 139 1.03 -9.50 -8.64
C ALA A 139 0.70 -9.26 -10.11
N LEU A 140 1.59 -8.61 -10.85
CA LEU A 140 1.51 -8.38 -12.28
C LEU A 140 2.14 -9.49 -13.13
N GLN A 141 2.75 -10.50 -12.49
CA GLN A 141 3.56 -11.55 -13.12
C GLN A 141 4.72 -10.98 -13.96
N LEU A 142 5.29 -9.87 -13.49
CA LEU A 142 6.47 -9.24 -14.06
C LEU A 142 7.71 -9.72 -13.28
N GLU A 143 8.76 -9.99 -14.02
CA GLU A 143 10.08 -10.19 -13.44
C GLU A 143 10.61 -8.87 -12.91
N PHE A 144 11.20 -8.91 -11.71
CA PHE A 144 11.83 -7.75 -11.09
C PHE A 144 13.31 -8.02 -10.88
N ASP A 145 14.15 -7.32 -11.65
CA ASP A 145 15.61 -7.31 -11.47
C ASP A 145 16.05 -5.90 -11.04
N PRO A 146 16.51 -5.73 -9.78
CA PRO A 146 16.92 -4.43 -9.28
C PRO A 146 18.15 -3.85 -10.00
N THR A 147 18.86 -4.63 -10.83
CA THR A 147 19.96 -4.16 -11.69
C THR A 147 19.44 -3.22 -12.78
N PHE A 148 18.28 -3.54 -13.33
CA PHE A 148 17.70 -2.82 -14.47
C PHE A 148 16.45 -2.02 -14.09
N ASP A 149 15.69 -2.46 -13.09
CA ASP A 149 14.43 -1.85 -12.69
C ASP A 149 14.57 -1.17 -11.34
N LYS A 150 14.26 0.12 -11.31
CA LYS A 150 14.26 0.93 -10.08
C LYS A 150 12.96 0.85 -9.28
N GLY A 151 12.09 -0.11 -9.59
CA GLY A 151 10.81 -0.29 -8.90
C GLY A 151 9.81 0.84 -9.19
N THR A 152 9.85 1.42 -10.37
CA THR A 152 9.08 2.62 -10.76
C THR A 152 7.57 2.42 -10.74
N LEU A 153 7.08 1.17 -10.77
CA LEU A 153 5.66 0.85 -10.65
C LEU A 153 5.12 1.03 -9.22
N VAL A 154 6.00 1.23 -8.24
CA VAL A 154 5.64 1.50 -6.85
C VAL A 154 6.16 2.88 -6.45
N HIS A 155 5.25 3.84 -6.36
CA HIS A 155 5.57 5.21 -5.98
C HIS A 155 5.26 5.44 -4.50
N TYR A 156 6.22 6.04 -3.80
CA TYR A 156 6.09 6.49 -2.42
C TYR A 156 5.95 8.01 -2.42
N PRO A 157 4.75 8.55 -2.18
CA PRO A 157 4.58 10.00 -2.16
C PRO A 157 5.35 10.63 -1.00
N GLU A 158 5.65 11.91 -1.14
CA GLU A 158 6.29 12.68 -0.07
C GLU A 158 5.51 12.52 1.25
N ASN A 159 6.23 12.38 2.36
CA ASN A 159 5.66 12.12 3.68
C ASN A 159 4.73 10.89 3.68
N CYS A 160 5.18 9.79 3.04
CA CYS A 160 4.38 8.57 2.93
C CYS A 160 4.24 7.77 4.23
N ARG A 161 5.01 8.10 5.28
CA ARG A 161 5.05 7.35 6.55
C ARG A 161 4.58 8.20 7.72
N TYR A 162 3.70 7.63 8.53
CA TYR A 162 3.23 8.19 9.80
C TYR A 162 3.30 7.16 10.90
N CYS A 163 3.45 7.61 12.14
CA CYS A 163 3.42 6.75 13.32
C CYS A 163 2.35 7.24 14.28
N LEU A 164 1.54 6.31 14.78
CA LEU A 164 0.59 6.58 15.85
C LEU A 164 0.98 5.80 17.09
N ASN A 165 0.91 6.45 18.25
CA ASN A 165 1.14 5.86 19.54
C ASN A 165 0.00 6.26 20.49
N LYS A 166 -0.85 5.31 20.87
CA LYS A 166 -2.00 5.55 21.77
C LYS A 166 -1.61 6.16 23.12
N LEU A 167 -0.37 5.94 23.55
CA LEU A 167 0.13 6.42 24.85
C LEU A 167 0.84 7.77 24.75
N SER A 168 0.91 8.37 23.56
CA SER A 168 1.51 9.69 23.36
C SER A 168 0.53 10.80 23.74
N ALA A 169 1.03 11.86 24.35
CA ALA A 169 0.26 13.07 24.58
C ALA A 169 -0.18 13.72 23.24
N SER A 170 0.58 13.53 22.15
CA SER A 170 0.28 14.03 20.81
C SER A 170 -0.64 13.11 20.01
N PHE A 171 -1.16 12.02 20.60
CA PHE A 171 -1.91 11.00 19.84
C PHE A 171 -3.04 11.59 18.99
N PHE A 172 -3.82 12.50 19.57
CA PHE A 172 -4.95 13.09 18.86
C PHE A 172 -4.50 13.91 17.63
N ASP A 173 -3.49 14.74 17.79
CA ASP A 173 -2.95 15.59 16.71
C ASP A 173 -2.33 14.72 15.60
N ASP A 174 -1.56 13.70 15.99
CA ASP A 174 -0.97 12.74 15.06
C ASP A 174 -2.05 11.98 14.28
N TYR A 175 -3.13 11.58 14.96
CA TYR A 175 -4.26 10.89 14.33
C TYR A 175 -4.97 11.80 13.32
N GLN A 176 -5.23 13.07 13.66
CA GLN A 176 -5.82 14.04 12.76
C GLN A 176 -4.94 14.28 11.53
N LEU A 177 -3.63 14.35 11.71
CA LEU A 177 -2.68 14.50 10.62
C LEU A 177 -2.74 13.29 9.66
N VAL A 178 -2.76 12.08 10.20
CA VAL A 178 -2.91 10.84 9.42
C VAL A 178 -4.24 10.83 8.66
N MET A 179 -5.35 11.13 9.34
CA MET A 179 -6.67 11.19 8.70
C MET A 179 -6.70 12.21 7.57
N LYS A 180 -6.15 13.41 7.78
CA LYS A 180 -6.01 14.45 6.74
C LYS A 180 -5.21 13.94 5.55
N ARG A 181 -4.13 13.20 5.78
CA ARG A 181 -3.30 12.65 4.69
C ARG A 181 -4.03 11.55 3.92
N LEU A 182 -4.71 10.66 4.64
CA LEU A 182 -5.42 9.53 4.04
C LEU A 182 -6.76 9.96 3.39
N SER A 183 -7.35 11.10 3.79
CA SER A 183 -8.57 11.61 3.14
C SER A 183 -8.40 11.85 1.64
N TYR A 184 -7.15 11.96 1.15
CA TYR A 184 -6.88 11.98 -0.29
C TYR A 184 -7.49 10.76 -1.01
N LEU A 185 -7.50 9.58 -0.38
CA LEU A 185 -8.09 8.36 -0.93
C LEU A 185 -9.63 8.45 -1.03
N ALA A 186 -10.24 9.37 -0.29
CA ALA A 186 -11.69 9.58 -0.27
C ALA A 186 -12.19 10.66 -1.24
N LYS A 187 -11.32 11.31 -2.03
CA LYS A 187 -11.74 12.36 -2.99
C LYS A 187 -12.64 11.78 -4.08
N GLU A 188 -13.79 12.43 -4.31
CA GLU A 188 -14.81 11.95 -5.25
C GLU A 188 -14.44 12.15 -6.72
N TYR A 189 -13.79 13.25 -7.07
CA TYR A 189 -13.62 13.67 -8.48
C TYR A 189 -12.77 12.73 -9.34
N SER A 190 -11.97 11.86 -8.74
CA SER A 190 -11.08 10.93 -9.43
C SER A 190 -11.62 9.49 -9.48
N LYS A 191 -12.81 9.24 -8.94
CA LYS A 191 -13.40 7.92 -8.82
C LYS A 191 -14.34 7.61 -9.97
N GLN A 192 -14.14 6.45 -10.58
CA GLN A 192 -15.14 5.85 -11.47
C GLN A 192 -15.82 4.70 -10.74
N TYR A 193 -17.08 4.89 -10.41
CA TYR A 193 -17.91 3.82 -9.84
C TYR A 193 -18.35 2.87 -10.94
N SER A 194 -18.02 1.60 -10.79
CA SER A 194 -18.49 0.54 -11.68
C SER A 194 -19.35 -0.44 -10.88
N PRO A 195 -20.53 -0.80 -11.36
CA PRO A 195 -21.37 -1.81 -10.71
C PRO A 195 -20.74 -3.20 -10.72
N VAL A 196 -19.74 -3.43 -11.58
CA VAL A 196 -19.12 -4.75 -11.78
C VAL A 196 -17.76 -4.86 -11.09
N ARG A 197 -17.06 -3.76 -10.83
CA ARG A 197 -15.70 -3.76 -10.28
C ARG A 197 -15.60 -2.90 -9.03
N ARG A 198 -15.07 -3.47 -7.96
CA ARG A 198 -14.84 -2.74 -6.71
C ARG A 198 -13.85 -1.60 -6.93
N SER A 199 -14.22 -0.40 -6.49
CA SER A 199 -13.37 0.80 -6.46
C SER A 199 -12.58 0.94 -5.16
N LEU A 200 -12.96 0.18 -4.13
CA LEU A 200 -12.36 0.16 -2.81
C LEU A 200 -12.28 -1.27 -2.28
N GLY A 201 -11.23 -1.55 -1.49
CA GLY A 201 -11.14 -2.74 -0.65
C GLY A 201 -10.27 -2.51 0.57
N ARG A 202 -10.56 -3.24 1.63
CA ARG A 202 -9.80 -3.18 2.90
C ARG A 202 -9.66 -4.55 3.53
N SER A 203 -8.66 -4.68 4.41
CA SER A 203 -8.57 -5.85 5.28
C SER A 203 -9.80 -5.93 6.17
N GLN A 204 -10.37 -7.12 6.25
CA GLN A 204 -11.42 -7.42 7.21
C GLN A 204 -10.78 -7.86 8.54
N TYR A 205 -11.59 -7.98 9.59
CA TYR A 205 -11.20 -8.23 10.99
C TYR A 205 -10.23 -9.39 11.17
#